data_5e15ec7441df2a48c3d774f5614eeec8
#
_entry.id   5e15ec7441df2a48c3d774f5614eeec8
#
_cell.length_a   1.000
_cell.length_b   1.000
_cell.length_c   1.000
_cell.angle_alpha   90.00
_cell.angle_beta   90.00
_cell.angle_gamma   90.00
#
_symmetry.space_group_name_H-M   'P 1'
#
loop_
_entity.id
_entity.type
_entity.pdbx_description
1 polymer ?
#
loop_
_entity_poly.entity_id
_entity_poly.type
_entity_poly.pdbx_seq_one_letter_code
_entity_poly.pdbx_strand_id
1 'polypeptide(L)'
;MNPGTHLVALWNPTYAADALDAHGQLLLERANAAADNKCDWDDAYVWWGRVKSQNRQQPLEHLPQILALNAGIEARDELHLYLTDYRSLYVAEVLAVEAGDKKTTDPRHTPDYYRRENLTCDVWFKLGDIRALVHDDTLAVQAELRQLRVTSYNDRPVSLYGGMVNLPLLVTRPDGMRFFDDDERELLNDADLWVVADAARVGLGLLMADLRDNLFGVRAWSALSPTARTFVATAERLMRDHRRDASFDFATVLIELSKAIEVQVNGIIASALSGAPVPLRSGNVDGHSIDFSTARSQSVGQLSRVIAGDRERMDYLATHLTEGRWFTETLPPVLEELAPFRNESAHSARRTREEVLPFRDRIVGVGCEGILSALTKVSGK
;
A
#
# COMPACT_ATOMS: atom_id res chain seq x y z
N MET A 1 6.43 29.96 -25.25
CA MET A 1 6.85 28.57 -25.49
C MET A 1 5.69 27.88 -26.17
N ASN A 2 5.92 27.12 -27.25
CA ASN A 2 4.87 26.25 -27.76
C ASN A 2 4.66 25.14 -26.69
N PRO A 3 3.42 24.93 -26.24
CA PRO A 3 3.15 23.83 -25.29
C PRO A 3 3.55 22.53 -25.94
N GLY A 4 4.36 21.73 -25.24
CA GLY A 4 4.79 20.42 -25.70
C GLY A 4 3.59 19.52 -26.05
N THR A 5 3.78 18.63 -27.03
CA THR A 5 2.74 17.64 -27.35
C THR A 5 2.92 16.43 -26.42
N HIS A 6 1.85 16.03 -25.77
CA HIS A 6 1.79 14.91 -24.84
C HIS A 6 0.73 13.89 -25.30
N LEU A 7 0.54 12.83 -24.52
CA LEU A 7 -0.35 11.73 -24.86
C LEU A 7 -1.33 11.41 -23.72
N VAL A 8 -2.57 11.03 -24.07
CA VAL A 8 -3.53 10.42 -23.14
C VAL A 8 -3.86 9.03 -23.63
N ALA A 9 -3.75 8.03 -22.79
CA ALA A 9 -4.10 6.65 -23.10
C ALA A 9 -4.93 6.01 -21.97
N LEU A 10 -5.68 4.97 -22.34
CA LEU A 10 -6.36 4.12 -21.37
C LEU A 10 -5.52 2.87 -21.11
N TRP A 11 -5.38 2.48 -19.85
CA TRP A 11 -5.08 1.08 -19.58
C TRP A 11 -6.38 0.32 -19.41
N ASN A 12 -6.40 -0.92 -19.86
CA ASN A 12 -7.58 -1.75 -19.78
C ASN A 12 -7.39 -2.83 -18.71
N PRO A 13 -8.13 -2.78 -17.58
CA PRO A 13 -8.03 -3.78 -16.53
C PRO A 13 -8.45 -5.20 -16.96
N THR A 14 -9.03 -5.39 -18.15
CA THR A 14 -9.31 -6.73 -18.66
C THR A 14 -8.07 -7.52 -19.07
N TYR A 15 -6.95 -6.87 -19.35
CA TYR A 15 -5.68 -7.54 -19.66
C TYR A 15 -4.90 -7.94 -18.40
N ALA A 16 -4.96 -7.12 -17.36
CA ALA A 16 -4.49 -7.42 -16.02
C ALA A 16 -5.19 -6.45 -15.06
N ALA A 17 -5.80 -6.94 -14.00
CA ALA A 17 -6.56 -6.12 -13.03
C ALA A 17 -5.67 -5.05 -12.37
N ASP A 18 -4.40 -5.34 -12.25
CA ASP A 18 -3.34 -4.56 -11.63
C ASP A 18 -2.25 -4.14 -12.64
N ALA A 19 -2.60 -3.93 -13.91
CA ALA A 19 -1.64 -3.66 -14.99
C ALA A 19 -0.70 -2.49 -14.68
N LEU A 20 -1.22 -1.39 -14.11
CA LEU A 20 -0.39 -0.24 -13.79
C LEU A 20 0.49 -0.49 -12.56
N ASP A 21 -0.04 -1.22 -11.56
CA ASP A 21 0.76 -1.62 -10.39
C ASP A 21 1.94 -2.49 -10.81
N ALA A 22 1.75 -3.39 -11.81
CA ALA A 22 2.85 -4.20 -12.35
C ALA A 22 3.96 -3.34 -12.99
N HIS A 23 3.61 -2.23 -13.66
CA HIS A 23 4.61 -1.28 -14.18
C HIS A 23 5.31 -0.53 -13.05
N GLY A 24 4.55 -0.03 -12.07
CA GLY A 24 5.08 0.67 -10.90
C GLY A 24 6.03 -0.23 -10.08
N GLN A 25 5.65 -1.48 -9.84
CA GLN A 25 6.49 -2.44 -9.11
C GLN A 25 7.81 -2.74 -9.86
N LEU A 26 7.73 -2.98 -11.16
CA LEU A 26 8.93 -3.24 -11.96
C LEU A 26 9.86 -2.02 -11.99
N LEU A 27 9.31 -0.81 -12.12
CA LEU A 27 10.09 0.42 -12.07
C LEU A 27 10.72 0.62 -10.69
N LEU A 28 10.00 0.37 -9.60
CA LEU A 28 10.52 0.40 -8.23
C LEU A 28 11.67 -0.61 -8.01
N GLU A 29 11.53 -1.84 -8.53
CA GLU A 29 12.60 -2.83 -8.46
C GLU A 29 13.88 -2.36 -9.17
N ARG A 30 13.73 -1.71 -10.34
CA ARG A 30 14.85 -1.16 -11.10
C ARG A 30 15.47 0.05 -10.39
N ALA A 31 14.66 0.98 -9.90
CA ALA A 31 15.14 2.12 -9.13
C ALA A 31 15.90 1.69 -7.87
N ASN A 32 15.37 0.72 -7.11
CA ASN A 32 16.06 0.18 -5.94
C ASN A 32 17.39 -0.52 -6.32
N ALA A 33 17.43 -1.22 -7.46
CA ALA A 33 18.67 -1.82 -7.94
C ALA A 33 19.70 -0.76 -8.32
N ALA A 34 19.30 0.35 -8.92
CA ALA A 34 20.18 1.49 -9.23
C ALA A 34 20.67 2.18 -7.96
N ALA A 35 19.79 2.45 -6.99
CA ALA A 35 20.15 3.02 -5.69
C ALA A 35 21.14 2.14 -4.91
N ASP A 36 21.02 0.81 -5.03
CA ASP A 36 21.96 -0.17 -4.46
C ASP A 36 23.25 -0.34 -5.28
N ASN A 37 23.47 0.45 -6.35
CA ASN A 37 24.59 0.34 -7.30
C ASN A 37 24.71 -1.04 -7.97
N LYS A 38 23.60 -1.72 -8.20
CA LYS A 38 23.51 -3.02 -8.91
C LYS A 38 23.32 -2.86 -10.42
N CYS A 39 22.87 -1.69 -10.85
CA CYS A 39 22.75 -1.26 -12.24
C CYS A 39 22.85 0.27 -12.33
N ASP A 40 22.98 0.80 -13.53
CA ASP A 40 22.97 2.24 -13.78
C ASP A 40 21.53 2.80 -13.71
N TRP A 41 21.37 4.07 -13.38
CA TRP A 41 20.09 4.77 -13.38
C TRP A 41 19.43 4.78 -14.77
N ASP A 42 20.21 4.73 -15.86
CA ASP A 42 19.70 4.60 -17.22
C ASP A 42 18.96 3.26 -17.45
N ASP A 43 19.14 2.26 -16.57
CA ASP A 43 18.42 0.97 -16.55
C ASP A 43 17.15 1.01 -15.68
N ALA A 44 16.86 2.16 -15.02
CA ALA A 44 15.67 2.36 -14.20
C ALA A 44 14.51 2.83 -15.08
N TYR A 45 13.91 1.93 -15.85
CA TYR A 45 12.74 2.19 -16.69
C TYR A 45 11.86 0.96 -16.84
N VAL A 46 10.66 1.18 -17.38
CA VAL A 46 9.69 0.13 -17.73
C VAL A 46 9.04 0.41 -19.08
N TRP A 47 8.76 -0.63 -19.85
CA TRP A 47 8.02 -0.51 -21.10
C TRP A 47 6.52 -0.61 -20.86
N TRP A 48 5.76 0.38 -21.29
CA TRP A 48 4.31 0.33 -21.41
C TRP A 48 3.91 0.17 -22.89
N GLY A 49 3.21 -0.91 -23.22
CA GLY A 49 2.78 -1.22 -24.59
C GLY A 49 1.30 -0.90 -24.79
N ARG A 50 0.99 -0.13 -25.82
CA ARG A 50 -0.39 0.07 -26.25
C ARG A 50 -0.91 -1.18 -26.93
N VAL A 51 -1.74 -1.95 -26.25
CA VAL A 51 -2.27 -3.23 -26.74
C VAL A 51 -3.17 -3.02 -27.96
N LYS A 52 -2.92 -3.78 -29.02
CA LYS A 52 -3.72 -3.78 -30.23
C LYS A 52 -5.07 -4.44 -29.97
N SER A 53 -6.18 -3.73 -30.27
CA SER A 53 -7.50 -4.34 -30.19
C SER A 53 -7.63 -5.46 -31.24
N GLN A 54 -8.07 -6.64 -30.81
CA GLN A 54 -8.29 -7.78 -31.71
C GLN A 54 -9.30 -7.48 -32.83
N ASN A 55 -10.25 -6.58 -32.59
CA ASN A 55 -11.28 -6.21 -33.54
C ASN A 55 -10.85 -5.08 -34.49
N ARG A 56 -9.66 -4.50 -34.31
CA ARG A 56 -9.20 -3.41 -35.13
C ARG A 56 -8.28 -3.92 -36.26
N GLN A 57 -8.76 -3.86 -37.48
CA GLN A 57 -8.01 -4.25 -38.67
C GLN A 57 -7.06 -3.14 -39.17
N GLN A 58 -7.39 -1.87 -38.90
CA GLN A 58 -6.60 -0.72 -39.35
C GLN A 58 -5.43 -0.42 -38.41
N PRO A 59 -4.34 0.17 -38.92
CA PRO A 59 -3.24 0.68 -38.09
C PRO A 59 -3.75 1.69 -37.06
N LEU A 60 -2.92 1.92 -36.02
CA LEU A 60 -3.19 2.95 -35.03
C LEU A 60 -3.23 4.33 -35.71
N GLU A 61 -4.33 5.06 -35.52
CA GLU A 61 -4.42 6.44 -35.99
C GLU A 61 -3.31 7.27 -35.34
N HIS A 62 -2.72 8.17 -36.12
CA HIS A 62 -1.63 9.04 -35.67
C HIS A 62 -0.32 8.30 -35.28
N LEU A 63 -0.14 7.00 -35.58
CA LEU A 63 1.10 6.28 -35.25
C LEU A 63 2.37 7.00 -35.74
N PRO A 64 2.44 7.54 -36.99
CA PRO A 64 3.61 8.30 -37.41
C PRO A 64 3.90 9.54 -36.56
N GLN A 65 2.84 10.28 -36.16
CA GLN A 65 2.96 11.44 -35.28
C GLN A 65 3.41 11.04 -33.88
N ILE A 66 2.90 9.93 -33.34
CA ILE A 66 3.30 9.38 -32.04
C ILE A 66 4.78 9.00 -32.05
N LEU A 67 5.25 8.32 -33.10
CA LEU A 67 6.67 7.95 -33.21
C LEU A 67 7.57 9.19 -33.42
N ALA A 68 7.05 10.25 -34.07
CA ALA A 68 7.79 11.49 -34.27
C ALA A 68 8.01 12.30 -32.98
N LEU A 69 7.33 11.98 -31.86
CA LEU A 69 7.54 12.62 -30.57
C LEU A 69 8.94 12.42 -30.00
N ASN A 70 9.67 11.41 -30.44
CA ASN A 70 11.08 11.23 -30.08
C ASN A 70 11.95 12.45 -30.34
N ALA A 71 11.67 13.25 -31.39
CA ALA A 71 12.41 14.46 -31.66
C ALA A 71 12.28 15.53 -30.55
N GLY A 72 11.13 15.59 -29.88
CA GLY A 72 10.93 16.45 -28.71
C GLY A 72 11.73 15.95 -27.49
N ILE A 73 11.76 14.65 -27.26
CA ILE A 73 12.54 14.03 -26.18
C ILE A 73 14.03 14.33 -26.37
N GLU A 74 14.54 14.18 -27.58
CA GLU A 74 15.95 14.50 -27.91
C GLU A 74 16.27 15.98 -27.68
N ALA A 75 15.29 16.88 -27.85
CA ALA A 75 15.41 18.31 -27.55
C ALA A 75 15.30 18.65 -26.05
N ARG A 76 15.16 17.65 -25.18
CA ARG A 76 14.95 17.76 -23.72
C ARG A 76 13.62 18.38 -23.31
N ASP A 77 12.58 18.27 -24.12
CA ASP A 77 11.22 18.57 -23.71
C ASP A 77 10.64 17.35 -22.93
N GLU A 78 10.00 17.60 -21.82
CA GLU A 78 9.25 16.53 -21.12
C GLU A 78 8.10 16.03 -22.00
N LEU A 79 8.10 14.73 -22.30
CA LEU A 79 6.95 14.06 -22.91
C LEU A 79 6.17 13.31 -21.86
N HIS A 80 4.91 13.68 -21.67
CA HIS A 80 4.03 13.05 -20.72
C HIS A 80 3.09 12.04 -21.39
N LEU A 81 2.95 10.86 -20.76
CA LEU A 81 1.89 9.92 -21.06
C LEU A 81 0.90 9.88 -19.88
N TYR A 82 -0.28 10.45 -20.07
CA TYR A 82 -1.36 10.37 -19.10
C TYR A 82 -2.09 9.04 -19.25
N LEU A 83 -2.11 8.24 -18.19
CA LEU A 83 -2.71 6.91 -18.14
C LEU A 83 -3.92 6.94 -17.21
N THR A 84 -5.07 6.45 -17.66
CA THR A 84 -6.31 6.41 -16.85
C THR A 84 -7.13 5.16 -17.13
N ASP A 85 -7.89 4.73 -16.11
CA ASP A 85 -8.98 3.75 -16.19
C ASP A 85 -10.35 4.41 -15.91
N TYR A 86 -10.43 5.73 -15.99
CA TYR A 86 -11.54 6.61 -15.62
C TYR A 86 -11.73 6.84 -14.11
N ARG A 87 -11.13 6.05 -13.23
CA ARG A 87 -11.21 6.21 -11.78
C ARG A 87 -9.93 6.78 -11.20
N SER A 88 -8.81 6.44 -11.80
CA SER A 88 -7.49 6.92 -11.42
C SER A 88 -6.78 7.53 -12.61
N LEU A 89 -5.86 8.46 -12.34
CA LEU A 89 -5.05 9.13 -13.35
C LEU A 89 -3.60 9.13 -12.89
N TYR A 90 -2.73 8.72 -13.78
CA TYR A 90 -1.29 8.77 -13.61
C TYR A 90 -0.68 9.57 -14.75
N VAL A 91 0.44 10.20 -14.48
CA VAL A 91 1.32 10.78 -15.51
C VAL A 91 2.62 10.01 -15.50
N ALA A 92 3.11 9.62 -16.67
CA ALA A 92 4.39 8.94 -16.84
C ALA A 92 5.33 9.77 -17.68
N GLU A 93 6.60 9.83 -17.28
CA GLU A 93 7.69 10.38 -18.05
C GLU A 93 8.05 9.43 -19.20
N VAL A 94 8.01 9.92 -20.43
CA VAL A 94 8.33 9.11 -21.60
C VAL A 94 9.74 9.44 -22.08
N LEU A 95 10.65 8.47 -21.99
CA LEU A 95 12.04 8.57 -22.43
C LEU A 95 12.25 8.16 -23.89
N ALA A 96 11.36 7.34 -24.44
CA ALA A 96 11.39 6.94 -25.84
C ALA A 96 10.03 6.37 -26.30
N VAL A 97 9.75 6.47 -27.59
CA VAL A 97 8.58 5.87 -28.23
C VAL A 97 9.08 4.96 -29.37
N GLU A 98 8.74 3.68 -29.31
CA GLU A 98 9.29 2.70 -30.24
C GLU A 98 8.23 1.74 -30.79
N ALA A 99 8.45 1.32 -32.04
CA ALA A 99 7.76 0.18 -32.62
C ALA A 99 8.51 -1.14 -32.30
N GLY A 100 7.88 -2.25 -32.59
CA GLY A 100 8.48 -3.57 -32.39
C GLY A 100 7.88 -4.33 -31.21
N ASP A 101 8.52 -5.43 -30.79
CA ASP A 101 8.02 -6.28 -29.70
C ASP A 101 8.96 -6.29 -28.51
N LYS A 102 8.72 -5.38 -27.55
CA LYS A 102 9.55 -5.22 -26.35
C LYS A 102 9.43 -6.39 -25.38
N LYS A 103 8.31 -7.10 -25.35
CA LYS A 103 8.16 -8.30 -24.50
C LYS A 103 9.17 -9.41 -24.87
N THR A 104 9.68 -9.41 -26.12
CA THR A 104 10.69 -10.36 -26.60
C THR A 104 12.09 -9.76 -26.59
N THR A 105 12.24 -8.50 -27.02
CA THR A 105 13.57 -7.87 -27.17
C THR A 105 14.11 -7.30 -25.86
N ASP A 106 13.23 -6.93 -24.93
CA ASP A 106 13.59 -6.39 -23.61
C ASP A 106 12.68 -6.89 -22.49
N PRO A 107 12.69 -8.21 -22.22
CA PRO A 107 11.77 -8.83 -21.29
C PRO A 107 11.99 -8.42 -19.82
N ARG A 108 13.19 -7.90 -19.48
CA ARG A 108 13.50 -7.48 -18.09
C ARG A 108 12.83 -6.17 -17.70
N HIS A 109 12.46 -5.34 -18.68
CA HIS A 109 11.81 -4.06 -18.49
C HIS A 109 10.34 -4.08 -18.94
N THR A 110 9.83 -5.27 -19.26
CA THR A 110 8.44 -5.44 -19.71
C THR A 110 7.67 -6.30 -18.72
N PRO A 111 6.56 -5.83 -18.13
CA PRO A 111 5.75 -6.61 -17.20
C PRO A 111 5.31 -7.96 -17.80
N ASP A 112 5.35 -9.01 -16.98
CA ASP A 112 5.14 -10.40 -17.42
C ASP A 112 3.78 -10.66 -18.05
N TYR A 113 2.76 -9.89 -17.69
CA TYR A 113 1.41 -10.10 -18.23
C TYR A 113 1.35 -9.95 -19.75
N TYR A 114 2.20 -9.11 -20.38
CA TYR A 114 2.27 -9.01 -21.84
C TYR A 114 2.66 -10.34 -22.51
N ARG A 115 3.53 -11.10 -21.87
CA ARG A 115 3.95 -12.44 -22.35
C ARG A 115 2.91 -13.49 -22.01
N ARG A 116 2.44 -13.49 -20.76
CA ARG A 116 1.46 -14.48 -20.25
C ARG A 116 0.18 -14.45 -21.07
N GLU A 117 -0.35 -13.26 -21.37
CA GLU A 117 -1.57 -13.07 -22.15
C GLU A 117 -1.30 -12.97 -23.67
N ASN A 118 -0.05 -13.18 -24.10
CA ASN A 118 0.40 -13.07 -25.50
C ASN A 118 -0.08 -11.79 -26.22
N LEU A 119 0.00 -10.65 -25.54
CA LEU A 119 -0.50 -9.38 -26.06
C LEU A 119 0.37 -8.85 -27.20
N THR A 120 -0.26 -8.33 -28.24
CA THR A 120 0.40 -7.61 -29.32
C THR A 120 0.18 -6.12 -29.14
N CYS A 121 1.26 -5.32 -29.27
CA CYS A 121 1.20 -3.88 -29.10
C CYS A 121 1.49 -3.15 -30.41
N ASP A 122 0.82 -2.01 -30.64
CA ASP A 122 1.05 -1.15 -31.79
C ASP A 122 2.32 -0.30 -31.61
N VAL A 123 2.56 0.16 -30.39
CA VAL A 123 3.66 1.05 -30.03
C VAL A 123 4.01 0.82 -28.55
N TRP A 124 5.26 1.07 -28.21
CA TRP A 124 5.80 0.96 -26.87
C TRP A 124 6.38 2.30 -26.41
N PHE A 125 6.16 2.60 -25.14
CA PHE A 125 6.67 3.80 -24.47
C PHE A 125 7.66 3.36 -23.39
N LYS A 126 8.88 3.87 -23.45
CA LYS A 126 9.88 3.72 -22.39
C LYS A 126 9.56 4.73 -21.30
N LEU A 127 9.17 4.28 -20.12
CA LEU A 127 8.78 5.14 -19.01
C LEU A 127 9.90 5.19 -17.97
N GLY A 128 10.39 6.40 -17.69
CA GLY A 128 11.44 6.65 -16.70
C GLY A 128 10.88 6.87 -15.30
N ASP A 129 9.69 7.46 -15.19
CA ASP A 129 9.03 7.68 -13.92
C ASP A 129 7.50 7.66 -14.08
N ILE A 130 6.78 7.41 -12.99
CA ILE A 130 5.30 7.38 -12.94
C ILE A 130 4.85 8.06 -11.66
N ARG A 131 3.95 9.07 -11.80
CA ARG A 131 3.37 9.82 -10.69
C ARG A 131 1.86 9.62 -10.66
N ALA A 132 1.30 9.32 -9.48
CA ALA A 132 -0.14 9.27 -9.25
C ALA A 132 -0.69 10.69 -9.10
N LEU A 133 -1.58 11.11 -10.00
CA LEU A 133 -2.27 12.42 -9.92
C LEU A 133 -3.61 12.32 -9.20
N VAL A 134 -4.38 11.27 -9.50
CA VAL A 134 -5.70 11.02 -8.92
C VAL A 134 -5.85 9.54 -8.63
N HIS A 135 -6.37 9.18 -7.46
CA HIS A 135 -6.66 7.80 -7.08
C HIS A 135 -8.14 7.65 -6.70
N ASP A 136 -8.82 6.76 -7.41
CA ASP A 136 -10.20 6.31 -7.18
C ASP A 136 -11.25 7.45 -7.08
N ASP A 137 -11.09 8.50 -7.91
CA ASP A 137 -12.03 9.63 -7.99
C ASP A 137 -12.27 10.06 -9.44
N THR A 138 -13.37 9.58 -10.02
CA THR A 138 -13.75 9.86 -11.43
C THR A 138 -13.94 11.37 -11.70
N LEU A 139 -14.44 12.14 -10.73
CA LEU A 139 -14.67 13.57 -10.93
C LEU A 139 -13.35 14.35 -10.94
N ALA A 140 -12.42 13.97 -10.08
CA ALA A 140 -11.07 14.54 -10.07
C ALA A 140 -10.29 14.16 -11.35
N VAL A 141 -10.40 12.91 -11.83
CA VAL A 141 -9.84 12.50 -13.14
C VAL A 141 -10.35 13.37 -14.27
N GLN A 142 -11.67 13.63 -14.32
CA GLN A 142 -12.24 14.51 -15.35
C GLN A 142 -11.74 15.95 -15.24
N ALA A 143 -11.61 16.47 -14.01
CA ALA A 143 -11.12 17.81 -13.77
C ALA A 143 -9.67 17.97 -14.28
N GLU A 144 -8.80 17.02 -13.98
CA GLU A 144 -7.41 17.01 -14.47
C GLU A 144 -7.34 16.87 -16.00
N LEU A 145 -8.05 15.91 -16.59
CA LEU A 145 -8.04 15.73 -18.04
C LEU A 145 -8.59 16.95 -18.80
N ARG A 146 -9.48 17.74 -18.21
CA ARG A 146 -9.97 18.97 -18.82
C ARG A 146 -8.92 20.08 -18.93
N GLN A 147 -7.79 19.98 -18.22
CA GLN A 147 -6.66 20.89 -18.39
C GLN A 147 -5.93 20.65 -19.72
N LEU A 148 -6.06 19.46 -20.28
CA LEU A 148 -5.44 19.09 -21.54
C LEU A 148 -6.30 19.52 -22.73
N ARG A 149 -5.64 19.80 -23.88
CA ARG A 149 -6.27 20.19 -25.14
C ARG A 149 -5.95 19.18 -26.22
N VAL A 150 -6.96 18.70 -26.94
CA VAL A 150 -6.79 17.71 -28.01
C VAL A 150 -6.39 18.44 -29.30
N THR A 151 -5.18 18.19 -29.77
CA THR A 151 -4.61 18.88 -30.94
C THR A 151 -5.37 18.60 -32.25
N SER A 152 -5.93 17.40 -32.40
CA SER A 152 -6.71 16.99 -33.58
C SER A 152 -8.17 17.45 -33.56
N TYR A 153 -8.66 18.07 -32.47
CA TYR A 153 -10.05 18.49 -32.30
C TYR A 153 -10.19 19.96 -31.90
N ASN A 154 -9.51 20.85 -32.61
CA ASN A 154 -9.59 22.31 -32.42
C ASN A 154 -9.33 22.74 -30.98
N ASP A 155 -8.32 22.18 -30.32
CA ASP A 155 -7.91 22.46 -28.95
C ASP A 155 -9.06 22.37 -27.91
N ARG A 156 -10.01 21.47 -28.14
CA ARG A 156 -11.06 21.19 -27.15
C ARG A 156 -10.46 20.50 -25.93
N PRO A 157 -11.01 20.77 -24.74
CA PRO A 157 -10.64 20.00 -23.55
C PRO A 157 -10.82 18.51 -23.76
N VAL A 158 -9.93 17.70 -23.20
CA VAL A 158 -10.08 16.24 -23.21
C VAL A 158 -11.37 15.89 -22.49
N SER A 159 -12.19 15.05 -23.16
CA SER A 159 -13.38 14.44 -22.58
C SER A 159 -13.39 12.97 -22.95
N LEU A 160 -13.42 12.11 -21.96
CA LEU A 160 -13.50 10.65 -22.16
C LEU A 160 -14.94 10.15 -22.30
N TYR A 161 -15.94 11.05 -22.24
CA TYR A 161 -17.33 10.76 -22.47
C TYR A 161 -17.70 10.95 -23.95
N GLY A 162 -18.33 9.95 -24.53
CA GLY A 162 -18.92 10.09 -25.87
C GLY A 162 -18.41 9.16 -26.96
N GLY A 163 -17.63 8.14 -26.63
CA GLY A 163 -17.34 7.01 -27.54
C GLY A 163 -16.56 7.31 -28.83
N MET A 164 -16.01 8.50 -29.00
CA MET A 164 -15.37 8.95 -30.24
C MET A 164 -13.89 9.24 -30.12
N VAL A 165 -13.20 8.51 -29.24
CA VAL A 165 -11.83 8.84 -28.93
C VAL A 165 -10.91 7.72 -29.34
N ASN A 166 -10.16 7.95 -30.45
CA ASN A 166 -9.07 7.05 -30.85
C ASN A 166 -7.86 7.31 -29.96
N LEU A 167 -7.65 6.43 -28.98
CA LEU A 167 -6.55 6.52 -28.04
C LEU A 167 -5.31 5.77 -28.57
N PRO A 168 -4.09 6.28 -28.32
CA PRO A 168 -3.74 7.49 -27.58
C PRO A 168 -4.15 8.79 -28.27
N LEU A 169 -4.61 9.77 -27.48
CA LEU A 169 -4.84 11.12 -27.95
C LEU A 169 -3.54 11.93 -27.92
N LEU A 170 -3.28 12.71 -28.97
CA LEU A 170 -2.28 13.76 -28.96
C LEU A 170 -2.89 15.01 -28.30
N VAL A 171 -2.25 15.51 -27.25
CA VAL A 171 -2.73 16.63 -26.44
C VAL A 171 -1.63 17.63 -26.17
N THR A 172 -2.03 18.87 -25.83
CA THR A 172 -1.15 19.87 -25.26
C THR A 172 -1.61 20.21 -23.85
N ARG A 173 -0.69 20.70 -23.01
CA ARG A 173 -0.98 21.23 -21.67
C ARG A 173 -0.67 22.71 -21.65
N PRO A 174 -1.69 23.61 -21.72
CA PRO A 174 -1.48 25.05 -21.88
C PRO A 174 -0.77 25.72 -20.71
N ASP A 175 -0.89 25.21 -19.49
CA ASP A 175 -0.21 25.74 -18.29
C ASP A 175 1.29 25.42 -18.28
N GLY A 176 1.77 24.54 -19.18
CA GLY A 176 3.17 24.16 -19.29
C GLY A 176 3.72 23.43 -18.06
N MET A 177 2.82 22.82 -17.26
CA MET A 177 3.22 22.09 -16.04
C MET A 177 4.17 20.94 -16.37
N ARG A 178 5.26 20.88 -15.62
CA ARG A 178 6.27 19.83 -15.66
C ARG A 178 6.11 18.99 -14.39
N PHE A 179 6.15 17.66 -14.53
CA PHE A 179 5.93 16.73 -13.41
C PHE A 179 7.21 16.04 -12.94
N PHE A 180 8.26 16.08 -13.77
CA PHE A 180 9.49 15.31 -13.58
C PHE A 180 10.72 16.21 -13.52
N ASP A 181 10.53 17.51 -13.30
CA ASP A 181 11.61 18.48 -13.16
C ASP A 181 12.40 18.24 -11.85
N ASP A 182 13.71 18.46 -11.91
CA ASP A 182 14.60 18.29 -10.76
C ASP A 182 14.22 19.20 -9.59
N ASP A 183 13.75 20.41 -9.87
CA ASP A 183 13.31 21.36 -8.83
C ASP A 183 12.14 20.82 -7.99
N GLU A 184 11.23 20.07 -8.58
CA GLU A 184 10.14 19.41 -7.85
C GLU A 184 10.62 18.15 -7.09
N ARG A 185 11.66 17.48 -7.55
CA ARG A 185 12.27 16.33 -6.88
C ARG A 185 13.01 16.72 -5.61
N GLU A 186 13.59 17.90 -5.53
CA GLU A 186 14.23 18.40 -4.29
C GLU A 186 13.25 18.41 -3.10
N LEU A 187 11.93 18.47 -3.37
CA LEU A 187 10.88 18.41 -2.36
C LEU A 187 10.59 16.97 -1.87
N LEU A 188 11.15 15.93 -2.51
CA LEU A 188 10.80 14.53 -2.27
C LEU A 188 11.63 13.82 -1.19
N ASN A 189 12.50 14.54 -0.45
CA ASN A 189 13.26 13.95 0.67
C ASN A 189 13.91 12.60 0.29
N ASP A 190 14.96 12.61 -0.47
CA ASP A 190 15.76 11.43 -0.87
C ASP A 190 15.09 10.46 -1.86
N ALA A 191 13.94 10.78 -2.44
CA ALA A 191 13.34 9.96 -3.48
C ALA A 191 13.79 10.45 -4.87
N ASP A 192 14.60 9.65 -5.56
CA ASP A 192 15.10 9.98 -6.90
C ASP A 192 13.99 9.92 -7.97
N LEU A 193 12.90 9.18 -7.72
CA LEU A 193 11.77 9.02 -8.63
C LEU A 193 10.43 9.23 -7.91
N TRP A 194 9.44 9.79 -8.62
CA TRP A 194 8.07 9.95 -8.12
C TRP A 194 7.41 8.62 -7.79
N VAL A 195 7.65 7.56 -8.55
CA VAL A 195 7.11 6.22 -8.26
C VAL A 195 7.56 5.72 -6.88
N VAL A 196 8.78 6.06 -6.44
CA VAL A 196 9.28 5.75 -5.09
C VAL A 196 8.54 6.55 -4.03
N ALA A 197 8.38 7.87 -4.25
CA ALA A 197 7.65 8.75 -3.35
C ALA A 197 6.18 8.36 -3.22
N ASP A 198 5.50 8.06 -4.33
CA ASP A 198 4.10 7.67 -4.34
C ASP A 198 3.90 6.28 -3.69
N ALA A 199 4.79 5.31 -3.94
CA ALA A 199 4.77 4.02 -3.26
C ALA A 199 4.92 4.16 -1.74
N ALA A 200 5.78 5.06 -1.29
CA ALA A 200 5.93 5.37 0.14
C ALA A 200 4.64 6.00 0.72
N ARG A 201 3.95 6.86 -0.04
CA ARG A 201 2.67 7.47 0.37
C ARG A 201 1.51 6.48 0.39
N VAL A 202 1.44 5.59 -0.59
CA VAL A 202 0.41 4.54 -0.66
C VAL A 202 0.73 3.40 0.30
N GLY A 203 2.01 3.17 0.60
CA GLY A 203 2.47 2.15 1.54
C GLY A 203 2.10 2.47 3.00
N LEU A 204 2.28 1.48 3.88
CA LEU A 204 2.10 1.65 5.33
C LEU A 204 3.16 2.55 5.99
N GLY A 205 4.23 2.90 5.28
CA GLY A 205 5.40 3.59 5.83
C GLY A 205 5.08 4.97 6.45
N LEU A 206 4.39 5.84 5.71
CA LEU A 206 3.96 7.15 6.23
C LEU A 206 2.95 7.00 7.37
N LEU A 207 2.03 6.06 7.25
CA LEU A 207 1.06 5.78 8.32
C LEU A 207 1.77 5.25 9.56
N MET A 208 2.76 4.36 9.42
CA MET A 208 3.58 3.89 10.52
C MET A 208 4.39 5.02 11.19
N ALA A 209 4.92 5.95 10.40
CA ALA A 209 5.59 7.14 10.92
C ALA A 209 4.61 8.04 11.70
N ASP A 210 3.43 8.30 11.14
CA ASP A 210 2.37 9.07 11.82
C ASP A 210 1.90 8.41 13.14
N LEU A 211 1.69 7.10 13.13
CA LEU A 211 1.34 6.33 14.33
C LEU A 211 2.46 6.38 15.37
N ARG A 212 3.72 6.25 14.95
CA ARG A 212 4.88 6.36 15.83
C ARG A 212 4.96 7.74 16.48
N ASP A 213 4.86 8.80 15.69
CA ASP A 213 5.19 10.16 16.14
C ASP A 213 4.01 10.83 16.85
N ASN A 214 2.78 10.57 16.41
CA ASN A 214 1.58 11.28 16.87
C ASN A 214 0.68 10.47 17.80
N LEU A 215 0.78 9.12 17.83
CA LEU A 215 -0.11 8.29 18.64
C LEU A 215 0.63 7.51 19.73
N PHE A 216 1.63 6.71 19.38
CA PHE A 216 2.34 5.84 20.33
C PHE A 216 3.55 6.51 21.00
N GLY A 217 4.21 7.42 20.29
CA GLY A 217 5.54 7.91 20.61
C GLY A 217 6.63 6.90 20.22
N VAL A 218 7.84 7.42 19.93
CA VAL A 218 8.96 6.64 19.39
C VAL A 218 9.31 5.44 20.28
N ARG A 219 9.32 5.62 21.62
CA ARG A 219 9.69 4.56 22.57
C ARG A 219 8.71 3.40 22.56
N ALA A 220 7.40 3.67 22.69
CA ALA A 220 6.37 2.63 22.70
C ALA A 220 6.30 1.94 21.33
N TRP A 221 6.31 2.71 20.23
CA TRP A 221 6.31 2.15 18.88
C TRP A 221 7.48 1.21 18.62
N SER A 222 8.70 1.57 19.05
CA SER A 222 9.88 0.73 18.86
C SER A 222 9.85 -0.55 19.69
N ALA A 223 9.16 -0.54 20.85
CA ALA A 223 9.00 -1.70 21.71
C ALA A 223 7.90 -2.68 21.23
N LEU A 224 7.00 -2.26 20.33
CA LEU A 224 6.11 -3.19 19.64
C LEU A 224 6.89 -4.07 18.67
N SER A 225 6.51 -5.35 18.58
CA SER A 225 7.07 -6.25 17.57
C SER A 225 6.79 -5.74 16.15
N PRO A 226 7.66 -6.03 15.16
CA PRO A 226 7.43 -5.63 13.77
C PRO A 226 6.07 -6.09 13.24
N THR A 227 5.66 -7.32 13.58
CA THR A 227 4.37 -7.90 13.21
C THR A 227 3.19 -7.14 13.84
N ALA A 228 3.28 -6.80 15.13
CA ALA A 228 2.25 -6.01 15.80
C ALA A 228 2.10 -4.61 15.16
N ARG A 229 3.22 -3.95 14.84
CA ARG A 229 3.22 -2.65 14.11
C ARG A 229 2.51 -2.74 12.76
N THR A 230 2.74 -3.82 12.01
CA THR A 230 2.08 -4.06 10.72
C THR A 230 0.57 -4.21 10.89
N PHE A 231 0.12 -5.01 11.86
CA PHE A 231 -1.31 -5.19 12.13
C PHE A 231 -2.00 -3.88 12.56
N VAL A 232 -1.37 -3.11 13.44
CA VAL A 232 -1.88 -1.78 13.84
C VAL A 232 -1.99 -0.85 12.64
N ALA A 233 -0.94 -0.77 11.82
CA ALA A 233 -0.94 0.10 10.64
C ALA A 233 -1.99 -0.34 9.61
N THR A 234 -2.20 -1.64 9.42
CA THR A 234 -3.26 -2.18 8.55
C THR A 234 -4.65 -1.79 9.08
N ALA A 235 -4.91 -1.96 10.37
CA ALA A 235 -6.17 -1.59 10.99
C ALA A 235 -6.46 -0.09 10.84
N GLU A 236 -5.48 0.76 11.14
CA GLU A 236 -5.61 2.21 11.02
C GLU A 236 -5.80 2.68 9.58
N ARG A 237 -5.17 2.02 8.63
CA ARG A 237 -5.38 2.26 7.21
C ARG A 237 -6.83 1.96 6.82
N LEU A 238 -7.34 0.79 7.17
CA LEU A 238 -8.73 0.42 6.89
C LEU A 238 -9.72 1.42 7.50
N MET A 239 -9.47 1.87 8.76
CA MET A 239 -10.29 2.90 9.42
C MET A 239 -10.28 4.22 8.67
N ARG A 240 -9.14 4.66 8.12
CA ARG A 240 -9.00 5.94 7.41
C ARG A 240 -9.59 5.88 6.01
N ASP A 241 -9.29 4.82 5.26
CA ASP A 241 -9.69 4.67 3.86
C ASP A 241 -11.21 4.52 3.73
N HIS A 242 -11.85 3.79 4.67
CA HIS A 242 -13.28 3.51 4.65
C HIS A 242 -14.12 4.36 5.61
N ARG A 243 -13.55 5.45 6.17
CA ARG A 243 -14.24 6.28 7.20
C ARG A 243 -15.61 6.83 6.82
N ARG A 244 -15.89 6.94 5.50
CA ARG A 244 -17.17 7.44 4.94
C ARG A 244 -17.98 6.35 4.25
N ASP A 245 -17.49 5.13 4.21
CA ASP A 245 -18.15 4.01 3.56
C ASP A 245 -19.03 3.25 4.54
N ALA A 246 -20.33 3.58 4.55
CA ALA A 246 -21.30 2.88 5.39
C ALA A 246 -21.50 1.40 4.99
N SER A 247 -21.02 0.99 3.81
CA SER A 247 -21.10 -0.39 3.35
C SER A 247 -19.89 -1.25 3.76
N PHE A 248 -18.82 -0.65 4.26
CA PHE A 248 -17.63 -1.36 4.68
C PHE A 248 -17.87 -2.14 5.99
N ASP A 249 -17.30 -3.34 6.07
CA ASP A 249 -17.33 -4.15 7.29
C ASP A 249 -16.11 -3.86 8.16
N PHE A 250 -16.32 -3.08 9.21
CA PHE A 250 -15.27 -2.70 10.17
C PHE A 250 -14.83 -3.84 11.11
N ALA A 251 -15.46 -5.02 11.06
CA ALA A 251 -15.00 -6.20 11.78
C ALA A 251 -13.54 -6.54 11.49
N THR A 252 -13.08 -6.32 10.24
CA THR A 252 -11.69 -6.52 9.81
C THR A 252 -10.70 -5.67 10.62
N VAL A 253 -11.05 -4.44 10.96
CA VAL A 253 -10.23 -3.53 11.79
C VAL A 253 -10.01 -4.14 13.18
N LEU A 254 -11.09 -4.64 13.80
CA LEU A 254 -11.02 -5.27 15.13
C LEU A 254 -10.18 -6.55 15.11
N ILE A 255 -10.29 -7.33 14.05
CA ILE A 255 -9.49 -8.55 13.87
C ILE A 255 -7.99 -8.20 13.81
N GLU A 256 -7.60 -7.19 13.02
CA GLU A 256 -6.19 -6.78 12.90
C GLU A 256 -5.65 -6.21 14.22
N LEU A 257 -6.41 -5.39 14.93
CA LEU A 257 -6.03 -4.89 16.27
C LEU A 257 -5.89 -6.03 17.29
N SER A 258 -6.79 -7.01 17.24
CA SER A 258 -6.72 -8.20 18.11
C SER A 258 -5.45 -9.02 17.85
N LYS A 259 -5.09 -9.22 16.58
CA LYS A 259 -3.83 -9.89 16.19
C LYS A 259 -2.61 -9.14 16.72
N ALA A 260 -2.63 -7.80 16.73
CA ALA A 260 -1.54 -7.01 17.30
C ALA A 260 -1.37 -7.30 18.81
N ILE A 261 -2.47 -7.37 19.56
CA ILE A 261 -2.46 -7.75 20.98
C ILE A 261 -1.96 -9.19 21.13
N GLU A 262 -2.53 -10.14 20.36
CA GLU A 262 -2.18 -11.56 20.41
C GLU A 262 -0.67 -11.77 20.22
N VAL A 263 -0.08 -11.16 19.20
CA VAL A 263 1.36 -11.28 18.92
C VAL A 263 2.21 -10.70 20.05
N GLN A 264 1.83 -9.53 20.57
CA GLN A 264 2.59 -8.85 21.63
C GLN A 264 2.52 -9.62 22.95
N VAL A 265 1.34 -10.07 23.35
CA VAL A 265 1.13 -10.81 24.62
C VAL A 265 1.78 -12.20 24.55
N ASN A 266 1.62 -12.94 23.45
CA ASN A 266 2.28 -14.23 23.25
C ASN A 266 3.81 -14.09 23.35
N GLY A 267 4.38 -13.05 22.75
CA GLY A 267 5.82 -12.76 22.83
C GLY A 267 6.30 -12.50 24.27
N ILE A 268 5.54 -11.72 25.05
CA ILE A 268 5.83 -11.45 26.46
C ILE A 268 5.78 -12.74 27.28
N ILE A 269 4.72 -13.54 27.13
CA ILE A 269 4.55 -14.82 27.84
C ILE A 269 5.69 -15.78 27.49
N ALA A 270 5.99 -15.98 26.22
CA ALA A 270 7.05 -16.86 25.77
C ALA A 270 8.41 -16.45 26.34
N SER A 271 8.73 -15.16 26.30
CA SER A 271 9.97 -14.64 26.86
C SER A 271 10.05 -14.83 28.38
N ALA A 272 8.98 -14.49 29.11
CA ALA A 272 8.94 -14.62 30.57
C ALA A 272 9.03 -16.07 31.06
N LEU A 273 8.38 -17.00 30.35
CA LEU A 273 8.35 -18.41 30.74
C LEU A 273 9.52 -19.23 30.16
N SER A 274 10.36 -18.70 29.30
CA SER A 274 11.50 -19.43 28.73
C SER A 274 12.45 -20.00 29.79
N GLY A 275 12.67 -19.27 30.89
CA GLY A 275 13.49 -19.67 32.03
C GLY A 275 12.71 -20.25 33.23
N ALA A 276 11.38 -20.37 33.15
CA ALA A 276 10.54 -20.79 34.25
C ALA A 276 10.63 -22.33 34.49
N PRO A 277 10.29 -22.85 35.69
CA PRO A 277 10.11 -24.25 35.95
C PRO A 277 9.13 -24.93 34.98
N VAL A 278 9.39 -26.18 34.61
CA VAL A 278 8.58 -26.93 33.62
C VAL A 278 7.06 -26.88 33.91
N PRO A 279 6.57 -27.06 35.15
CA PRO A 279 5.12 -27.01 35.43
C PRO A 279 4.48 -25.67 35.07
N LEU A 280 5.22 -24.55 35.14
CA LEU A 280 4.72 -23.20 34.80
C LEU A 280 4.74 -22.93 33.28
N ARG A 281 5.60 -23.62 32.54
CA ARG A 281 5.72 -23.47 31.09
C ARG A 281 4.58 -24.10 30.30
N SER A 282 3.86 -25.09 30.89
CA SER A 282 2.85 -25.84 30.18
C SER A 282 1.50 -25.76 30.87
N GLY A 283 0.45 -25.96 30.11
CA GLY A 283 -0.91 -26.01 30.61
C GLY A 283 -1.89 -26.51 29.56
N ASN A 284 -3.11 -26.80 30.00
CA ASN A 284 -4.19 -27.21 29.12
C ASN A 284 -4.99 -25.96 28.68
N VAL A 285 -5.13 -25.76 27.39
CA VAL A 285 -6.00 -24.74 26.80
C VAL A 285 -6.90 -25.45 25.79
N ASP A 286 -8.20 -25.38 26.00
CA ASP A 286 -9.24 -25.99 25.16
C ASP A 286 -8.99 -27.48 24.88
N GLY A 287 -8.53 -28.22 25.90
CA GLY A 287 -8.28 -29.68 25.82
C GLY A 287 -6.91 -30.06 25.24
N HIS A 288 -6.09 -29.09 24.85
CA HIS A 288 -4.77 -29.30 24.30
C HIS A 288 -3.67 -28.90 25.28
N SER A 289 -2.66 -29.77 25.47
CA SER A 289 -1.45 -29.41 26.21
C SER A 289 -0.58 -28.49 25.36
N ILE A 290 -0.26 -27.32 25.89
CA ILE A 290 0.52 -26.29 25.21
C ILE A 290 1.73 -25.92 26.07
N ASP A 291 2.89 -25.79 25.42
CA ASP A 291 4.07 -25.18 26.00
C ASP A 291 4.09 -23.68 25.68
N PHE A 292 3.87 -22.84 26.70
CA PHE A 292 3.78 -21.39 26.59
C PHE A 292 5.15 -20.72 26.42
N SER A 293 6.25 -21.43 26.65
CA SER A 293 7.59 -20.92 26.36
C SER A 293 7.94 -20.91 24.87
N THR A 294 7.11 -21.52 24.05
CA THR A 294 7.22 -21.50 22.59
C THR A 294 6.22 -20.47 22.02
N ALA A 295 6.62 -19.72 21.00
CA ALA A 295 5.79 -18.66 20.39
C ALA A 295 4.58 -19.23 19.60
N ARG A 296 3.79 -20.11 20.20
CA ARG A 296 2.51 -20.55 19.63
C ARG A 296 1.46 -19.46 19.86
N SER A 297 0.75 -19.09 18.79
CA SER A 297 -0.27 -18.05 18.83
C SER A 297 -1.49 -18.52 19.61
N GLN A 298 -1.70 -17.98 20.81
CA GLN A 298 -2.95 -18.06 21.54
C GLN A 298 -3.84 -16.89 21.15
N SER A 299 -5.14 -17.13 20.97
CA SER A 299 -6.12 -16.08 20.70
C SER A 299 -6.39 -15.21 21.94
N VAL A 300 -6.96 -14.01 21.75
CA VAL A 300 -7.29 -13.08 22.85
C VAL A 300 -8.00 -13.77 24.01
N GLY A 301 -9.03 -14.58 23.75
CA GLY A 301 -9.77 -15.31 24.81
C GLY A 301 -8.97 -16.44 25.47
N GLN A 302 -8.03 -17.04 24.76
CA GLN A 302 -7.13 -18.03 25.35
C GLN A 302 -6.06 -17.38 26.22
N LEU A 303 -5.55 -16.20 25.81
CA LEU A 303 -4.53 -15.46 26.56
C LEU A 303 -4.98 -15.07 27.96
N SER A 304 -6.24 -14.63 28.13
CA SER A 304 -6.79 -14.37 29.48
C SER A 304 -6.66 -15.59 30.38
N ARG A 305 -7.07 -16.77 29.89
CA ARG A 305 -6.98 -18.03 30.63
C ARG A 305 -5.54 -18.50 30.87
N VAL A 306 -4.62 -18.26 29.94
CA VAL A 306 -3.20 -18.57 30.13
C VAL A 306 -2.59 -17.72 31.23
N ILE A 307 -2.95 -16.44 31.31
CA ILE A 307 -2.39 -15.50 32.29
C ILE A 307 -2.99 -15.74 33.67
N ALA A 308 -4.32 -15.82 33.79
CA ALA A 308 -5.05 -15.86 35.05
C ALA A 308 -5.58 -17.23 35.49
N GLY A 309 -5.50 -18.24 34.61
CA GLY A 309 -6.08 -19.57 34.88
C GLY A 309 -5.26 -20.48 35.83
N ASP A 310 -4.03 -20.10 36.15
CA ASP A 310 -3.15 -20.82 37.05
C ASP A 310 -2.49 -19.85 38.03
N ARG A 311 -2.69 -20.05 39.34
CA ARG A 311 -2.24 -19.10 40.34
C ARG A 311 -0.72 -19.05 40.50
N GLU A 312 -0.03 -20.17 40.39
CA GLU A 312 1.42 -20.22 40.52
C GLU A 312 2.09 -19.52 39.33
N ARG A 313 1.55 -19.73 38.14
CA ARG A 313 2.00 -19.01 36.92
C ARG A 313 1.72 -17.51 37.00
N MET A 314 0.52 -17.13 37.47
CA MET A 314 0.14 -15.73 37.68
C MET A 314 1.11 -15.04 38.66
N ASP A 315 1.40 -15.65 39.82
CA ASP A 315 2.32 -15.12 40.83
C ASP A 315 3.76 -15.03 40.25
N TYR A 316 4.17 -16.03 39.45
CA TYR A 316 5.45 -16.01 38.76
C TYR A 316 5.55 -14.84 37.80
N LEU A 317 4.59 -14.66 36.90
CA LEU A 317 4.55 -13.55 35.92
C LEU A 317 4.49 -12.19 36.65
N ALA A 318 3.66 -12.06 37.70
CA ALA A 318 3.58 -10.82 38.48
C ALA A 318 4.92 -10.43 39.11
N THR A 319 5.72 -11.42 39.50
CA THR A 319 7.03 -11.18 40.15
C THR A 319 8.14 -10.90 39.16
N HIS A 320 8.17 -11.62 38.00
CA HIS A 320 9.29 -11.59 37.06
C HIS A 320 9.12 -10.60 35.91
N LEU A 321 7.94 -10.00 35.74
CA LEU A 321 7.69 -8.96 34.76
C LEU A 321 7.72 -7.56 35.40
N THR A 322 8.24 -6.58 34.65
CA THR A 322 7.92 -5.18 34.89
C THR A 322 6.42 -5.00 34.70
N GLU A 323 5.76 -4.11 35.41
CA GLU A 323 4.29 -3.98 35.36
C GLU A 323 3.53 -5.32 35.51
N GLY A 324 4.15 -6.31 36.19
CA GLY A 324 3.63 -7.68 36.27
C GLY A 324 2.24 -7.78 36.89
N ARG A 325 1.89 -6.92 37.91
CA ARG A 325 0.53 -6.87 38.45
C ARG A 325 -0.49 -6.38 37.43
N TRP A 326 -0.18 -5.33 36.67
CA TRP A 326 -1.04 -4.88 35.58
C TRP A 326 -1.27 -6.01 34.57
N PHE A 327 -0.21 -6.72 34.19
CA PHE A 327 -0.25 -7.82 33.22
C PHE A 327 -1.12 -8.98 33.70
N THR A 328 -1.08 -9.32 35.01
CA THR A 328 -1.78 -10.50 35.55
C THR A 328 -3.16 -10.20 36.12
N GLU A 329 -3.42 -8.97 36.56
CA GLU A 329 -4.69 -8.61 37.25
C GLU A 329 -5.60 -7.70 36.40
N THR A 330 -4.98 -6.77 35.61
CA THR A 330 -5.75 -5.78 34.84
C THR A 330 -5.99 -6.20 33.40
N LEU A 331 -4.98 -6.80 32.74
CA LEU A 331 -5.08 -7.19 31.33
C LEU A 331 -6.10 -8.33 31.09
N PRO A 332 -6.16 -9.44 31.89
CA PRO A 332 -7.05 -10.55 31.59
C PRO A 332 -8.54 -10.18 31.48
N PRO A 333 -9.15 -9.38 32.36
CA PRO A 333 -10.54 -8.93 32.21
C PRO A 333 -10.77 -8.15 30.92
N VAL A 334 -9.79 -7.35 30.47
CA VAL A 334 -9.85 -6.60 29.21
C VAL A 334 -9.85 -7.56 28.01
N LEU A 335 -9.02 -8.58 28.05
CA LEU A 335 -8.99 -9.60 26.99
C LEU A 335 -10.30 -10.42 26.94
N GLU A 336 -10.91 -10.70 28.09
CA GLU A 336 -12.22 -11.36 28.16
C GLU A 336 -13.34 -10.51 27.58
N GLU A 337 -13.31 -9.20 27.76
CA GLU A 337 -14.26 -8.27 27.16
C GLU A 337 -14.09 -8.20 25.62
N LEU A 338 -12.85 -8.20 25.13
CA LEU A 338 -12.56 -8.14 23.70
C LEU A 338 -12.86 -9.45 22.94
N ALA A 339 -12.72 -10.60 23.61
CA ALA A 339 -12.81 -11.91 22.96
C ALA A 339 -14.16 -12.20 22.27
N PRO A 340 -15.35 -11.91 22.86
CA PRO A 340 -16.63 -12.09 22.18
C PRO A 340 -16.73 -11.25 20.91
N PHE A 341 -16.36 -9.97 20.96
CA PHE A 341 -16.41 -9.07 19.80
C PHE A 341 -15.49 -9.57 18.67
N ARG A 342 -14.27 -10.00 19.01
CA ARG A 342 -13.32 -10.57 18.04
C ARG A 342 -13.89 -11.85 17.43
N ASN A 343 -14.45 -12.76 18.22
CA ASN A 343 -14.95 -14.03 17.74
C ASN A 343 -16.19 -13.87 16.83
N GLU A 344 -17.14 -13.05 17.22
CA GLU A 344 -18.31 -12.73 16.41
C GLU A 344 -17.89 -12.03 15.09
N SER A 345 -16.96 -11.09 15.14
CA SER A 345 -16.42 -10.40 13.98
C SER A 345 -15.70 -11.35 13.02
N ALA A 346 -15.06 -12.41 13.53
CA ALA A 346 -14.37 -13.39 12.70
C ALA A 346 -15.29 -14.39 11.99
N HIS A 347 -16.54 -14.56 12.46
CA HIS A 347 -17.37 -15.68 12.01
C HIS A 347 -18.75 -15.29 11.48
N SER A 348 -19.39 -14.22 11.93
CA SER A 348 -20.79 -14.00 11.57
C SER A 348 -21.32 -12.57 11.65
N ALA A 349 -20.65 -11.65 12.30
CA ALA A 349 -21.20 -10.33 12.53
C ALA A 349 -20.45 -9.26 11.74
N ARG A 350 -21.19 -8.56 10.83
CA ARG A 350 -20.75 -7.29 10.28
C ARG A 350 -20.73 -6.24 11.39
N ARG A 351 -19.72 -5.37 11.40
CA ARG A 351 -19.58 -4.28 12.36
C ARG A 351 -19.58 -2.92 11.68
N THR A 352 -20.27 -1.99 12.28
CA THR A 352 -20.21 -0.59 11.88
C THR A 352 -18.97 0.09 12.47
N ARG A 353 -18.64 1.26 11.93
CA ARG A 353 -17.54 2.08 12.43
C ARG A 353 -17.75 2.47 13.89
N GLU A 354 -18.97 2.87 14.24
CA GLU A 354 -19.37 3.34 15.58
C GLU A 354 -19.23 2.24 16.62
N GLU A 355 -19.49 0.98 16.27
CA GLU A 355 -19.30 -0.17 17.16
C GLU A 355 -17.81 -0.48 17.40
N VAL A 356 -16.96 -0.28 16.42
CA VAL A 356 -15.52 -0.63 16.50
C VAL A 356 -14.69 0.49 17.12
N LEU A 357 -15.09 1.75 16.97
CA LEU A 357 -14.33 2.92 17.43
C LEU A 357 -13.95 2.87 18.92
N PRO A 358 -14.84 2.54 19.88
CA PRO A 358 -14.48 2.49 21.30
C PRO A 358 -13.39 1.45 21.59
N PHE A 359 -13.44 0.29 20.93
CA PHE A 359 -12.42 -0.75 21.09
C PHE A 359 -11.09 -0.33 20.47
N ARG A 360 -11.14 0.23 19.27
CA ARG A 360 -9.96 0.78 18.60
C ARG A 360 -9.29 1.83 19.50
N ASP A 361 -10.02 2.79 20.00
CA ASP A 361 -9.49 3.89 20.82
C ASP A 361 -8.86 3.37 22.12
N ARG A 362 -9.46 2.37 22.74
CA ARG A 362 -8.90 1.70 23.92
C ARG A 362 -7.65 0.88 23.62
N ILE A 363 -7.58 0.24 22.47
CA ILE A 363 -6.42 -0.59 22.07
C ILE A 363 -5.22 0.28 21.70
N VAL A 364 -5.42 1.32 20.87
CA VAL A 364 -4.34 2.17 20.38
C VAL A 364 -4.05 3.37 21.30
N GLY A 365 -5.01 3.79 22.13
CA GLY A 365 -4.80 4.84 23.13
C GLY A 365 -5.24 6.24 22.66
N VAL A 366 -6.45 6.37 22.15
CA VAL A 366 -7.03 7.69 21.84
C VAL A 366 -7.82 8.19 23.05
N GLY A 367 -7.36 9.28 23.65
CA GLY A 367 -7.96 9.85 24.85
C GLY A 367 -7.71 9.08 26.16
N CYS A 368 -6.97 7.99 26.11
CA CYS A 368 -6.58 7.19 27.28
C CYS A 368 -5.24 6.49 27.00
N GLU A 369 -4.64 5.87 28.02
CA GLU A 369 -3.50 4.98 27.78
C GLU A 369 -3.96 3.71 27.07
N GLY A 370 -3.41 3.44 25.88
CA GLY A 370 -3.76 2.27 25.07
C GLY A 370 -3.20 0.96 25.62
N ILE A 371 -3.94 -0.12 25.41
CA ILE A 371 -3.52 -1.47 25.80
C ILE A 371 -2.16 -1.81 25.18
N LEU A 372 -1.95 -1.50 23.89
CA LEU A 372 -0.69 -1.76 23.20
C LEU A 372 0.46 -0.94 23.81
N SER A 373 0.22 0.33 24.17
CA SER A 373 1.22 1.16 24.85
C SER A 373 1.57 0.63 26.24
N ALA A 374 0.59 0.17 27.01
CA ALA A 374 0.80 -0.46 28.31
C ALA A 374 1.62 -1.76 28.19
N LEU A 375 1.33 -2.59 27.17
CA LEU A 375 2.08 -3.82 26.88
C LEU A 375 3.55 -3.55 26.60
N THR A 376 3.91 -2.40 26.00
CA THR A 376 5.32 -2.07 25.74
C THR A 376 6.16 -1.78 26.98
N LYS A 377 5.51 -1.57 28.13
CA LYS A 377 6.17 -1.38 29.44
C LYS A 377 6.45 -2.70 30.14
N VAL A 378 5.86 -3.79 29.65
CA VAL A 378 6.00 -5.13 30.22
C VAL A 378 7.20 -5.81 29.60
N SER A 379 8.18 -6.14 30.41
CA SER A 379 9.40 -6.87 30.02
C SER A 379 9.88 -7.76 31.18
N GLY A 380 10.74 -8.73 30.89
CA GLY A 380 11.44 -9.48 31.96
C GLY A 380 12.28 -8.53 32.83
N LYS A 381 12.27 -8.78 34.14
CA LYS A 381 13.13 -8.08 35.11
C LYS A 381 14.54 -8.60 35.07
#